data_4050bcd7bbc2e57482776dbdf5dd976b
#
_entry.id   4050bcd7bbc2e57482776dbdf5dd976b
#
_cell.length_a   1.000
_cell.length_b   1.000
_cell.length_c   1.000
_cell.angle_alpha   90.00
_cell.angle_beta   90.00
_cell.angle_gamma   90.00
#
_symmetry.space_group_name_H-M   'P 1'
#
loop_
_entity.id
_entity.type
_entity.pdbx_description
1 polymer ?
#
loop_
_entity_poly.entity_id
_entity_poly.type
_entity_poly.pdbx_seq_one_letter_code
_entity_poly.pdbx_strand_id
1 'polypeptide(L)'
;MKTNLSSQIKLVRIPQRYYAPASEIELASLTRNEKMYTKIFESSFEGACEVAKDIADVIKKSVDTKGHCTIGLGAGDNTLRVYSELVELYKKGKVSFDKVIVFNIGDFFPIDSTKSPSTIARLKSTLLDKVDIKESNIHTFGDKATMEDVHQYCKNYEAEIEDNGGIDLLICELGKLGTLAFNEQGSNANSSCRLMLLSPENRQMISMSYHCEEVPTTAVTLGISNILAAKRVICMAWGENYSGLVYNTVEGKMNDQTPASFLQMHRHAKMVIDLPAAEKLTRISHPWKVTSCDWSDKLIRRAIVWLCETTGKPILKLTNKDYNDNGLSELLALYGSAYNVNIRIFNDLQHTITGWPGGKPNADDSNRPERATPYPKRVIVFSPHPDDDVISMGGTLKRLVDQHHDVHVAYETSGNIAVGDEDMMRYVMLMDRIGEKFGIDTEAYKRLSNEIHGFINKKHAGDIDIDAVRYLKGKIRQCEATTACYYIGVKPENIHFCELPFYETGTIKKGDLGRRDVDIVKKLINDVKPHQIFVAGDLADPHGTHRVCTDAVLAAVDELLDEPWMKECRIWMYRGAWAEW
;
A
#
# COMPACT_ATOMS: atom_id res chain seq x y z
N MET A 1 -9.69 12.98 -15.97
CA MET A 1 -9.21 11.89 -15.10
C MET A 1 -7.77 12.21 -14.75
N LYS A 2 -7.44 12.43 -13.48
CA LYS A 2 -6.04 12.54 -13.07
C LYS A 2 -5.45 11.13 -13.08
N THR A 3 -4.48 10.91 -13.93
CA THR A 3 -3.84 9.59 -14.08
C THR A 3 -2.91 9.39 -12.88
N ASN A 4 -3.25 8.47 -12.02
CA ASN A 4 -2.32 8.04 -10.97
C ASN A 4 -1.25 7.16 -11.63
N LEU A 5 -0.07 7.73 -11.87
CA LEU A 5 1.03 7.04 -12.56
C LEU A 5 1.57 5.87 -11.72
N SER A 6 1.54 5.97 -10.39
CA SER A 6 2.03 4.91 -9.51
C SER A 6 1.29 3.58 -9.69
N SER A 7 -0.01 3.62 -10.03
CA SER A 7 -0.78 2.40 -10.29
C SER A 7 -0.39 1.65 -11.58
N GLN A 8 0.41 2.28 -12.43
CA GLN A 8 0.85 1.72 -13.72
C GLN A 8 2.26 1.12 -13.66
N ILE A 9 3.00 1.34 -12.55
CA ILE A 9 4.39 0.89 -12.43
C ILE A 9 4.42 -0.57 -11.98
N LYS A 10 4.99 -1.42 -12.83
CA LYS A 10 5.19 -2.86 -12.58
C LYS A 10 6.68 -3.19 -12.56
N LEU A 11 7.40 -2.73 -11.54
CA LEU A 11 8.84 -2.97 -11.41
C LEU A 11 9.21 -4.43 -11.13
N VAL A 12 8.32 -5.17 -10.47
CA VAL A 12 8.46 -6.60 -10.24
C VAL A 12 7.22 -7.29 -10.78
N ARG A 13 7.37 -8.03 -11.89
CA ARG A 13 6.28 -8.86 -12.43
C ARG A 13 6.30 -10.21 -11.74
N ILE A 14 5.25 -10.50 -10.99
CA ILE A 14 5.00 -11.86 -10.50
C ILE A 14 4.53 -12.69 -11.71
N PRO A 15 5.19 -13.80 -12.03
CA PRO A 15 4.76 -14.64 -13.14
C PRO A 15 3.30 -15.07 -13.00
N GLN A 16 2.53 -14.91 -14.08
CA GLN A 16 1.08 -15.19 -14.09
C GLN A 16 0.76 -16.61 -13.62
N ARG A 17 1.63 -17.57 -13.91
CA ARG A 17 1.46 -18.96 -13.47
C ARG A 17 1.25 -19.12 -11.96
N TYR A 18 1.76 -18.21 -11.12
CA TYR A 18 1.61 -18.32 -9.67
C TYR A 18 0.24 -17.85 -9.15
N TYR A 19 -0.48 -17.03 -9.90
CA TYR A 19 -1.80 -16.53 -9.47
C TYR A 19 -2.96 -16.90 -10.40
N ALA A 20 -2.68 -17.12 -11.69
CA ALA A 20 -3.66 -17.57 -12.69
C ALA A 20 -3.04 -18.67 -13.57
N PRO A 21 -2.79 -19.88 -13.01
CA PRO A 21 -2.19 -20.99 -13.75
C PRO A 21 -3.10 -21.49 -14.86
N ALA A 22 -2.51 -22.09 -15.90
CA ALA A 22 -3.23 -22.57 -17.08
C ALA A 22 -3.97 -23.90 -16.83
N SER A 23 -3.62 -24.67 -15.80
CA SER A 23 -4.20 -25.98 -15.53
C SER A 23 -4.68 -26.15 -14.08
N GLU A 24 -5.71 -26.96 -13.89
CA GLU A 24 -6.23 -27.30 -12.56
C GLU A 24 -5.21 -28.07 -11.71
N ILE A 25 -4.36 -28.88 -12.32
CA ILE A 25 -3.30 -29.63 -11.62
C ILE A 25 -2.27 -28.65 -11.04
N GLU A 26 -1.87 -27.66 -11.82
CA GLU A 26 -0.96 -26.62 -11.36
C GLU A 26 -1.60 -25.78 -10.25
N LEU A 27 -2.88 -25.41 -10.41
CA LEU A 27 -3.63 -24.70 -9.39
C LEU A 27 -3.68 -25.49 -8.07
N ALA A 28 -4.00 -26.77 -8.12
CA ALA A 28 -4.05 -27.63 -6.93
C ALA A 28 -2.68 -27.72 -6.22
N SER A 29 -1.60 -27.75 -6.97
CA SER A 29 -0.24 -27.72 -6.40
C SER A 29 0.05 -26.38 -5.71
N LEU A 30 -0.23 -25.27 -6.39
CA LEU A 30 0.01 -23.93 -5.89
C LEU A 30 -0.80 -23.62 -4.62
N THR A 31 -2.05 -24.07 -4.58
CA THR A 31 -3.01 -23.77 -3.49
C THR A 31 -3.02 -24.83 -2.40
N ARG A 32 -2.08 -25.77 -2.38
CA ARG A 32 -2.06 -26.89 -1.40
C ARG A 32 -2.04 -26.45 0.07
N ASN A 33 -1.59 -25.23 0.36
CA ASN A 33 -1.60 -24.65 1.71
C ASN A 33 -2.84 -23.81 1.99
N GLU A 34 -3.64 -23.49 0.96
CA GLU A 34 -4.84 -22.69 1.09
C GLU A 34 -6.01 -23.55 1.55
N LYS A 35 -6.72 -23.10 2.58
CA LYS A 35 -7.82 -23.84 3.22
C LYS A 35 -9.19 -23.37 2.74
N MET A 36 -9.21 -22.37 1.86
CA MET A 36 -10.39 -21.90 1.16
C MET A 36 -10.04 -21.48 -0.26
N TYR A 37 -11.02 -21.53 -1.15
CA TYR A 37 -10.81 -21.14 -2.54
C TYR A 37 -10.46 -19.66 -2.64
N THR A 38 -9.31 -19.33 -3.23
CA THR A 38 -8.79 -17.97 -3.35
C THR A 38 -8.47 -17.65 -4.81
N LYS A 39 -9.07 -16.58 -5.34
CA LYS A 39 -8.81 -16.07 -6.70
C LYS A 39 -8.05 -14.75 -6.61
N ILE A 40 -6.93 -14.67 -7.31
CA ILE A 40 -6.03 -13.51 -7.31
C ILE A 40 -6.11 -12.84 -8.68
N PHE A 41 -6.20 -11.51 -8.69
CA PHE A 41 -6.19 -10.65 -9.87
C PHE A 41 -5.00 -9.71 -9.85
N GLU A 42 -4.56 -9.21 -10.99
CA GLU A 42 -3.47 -8.24 -11.05
C GLU A 42 -3.84 -6.92 -10.33
N SER A 43 -5.10 -6.53 -10.42
CA SER A 43 -5.59 -5.29 -9.82
C SER A 43 -6.94 -5.47 -9.12
N SER A 44 -7.22 -4.58 -8.16
CA SER A 44 -8.52 -4.49 -7.51
C SER A 44 -9.67 -4.20 -8.49
N PHE A 45 -9.38 -3.51 -9.61
CA PHE A 45 -10.36 -3.24 -10.66
C PHE A 45 -10.80 -4.52 -11.37
N GLU A 46 -9.85 -5.35 -11.80
CA GLU A 46 -10.17 -6.64 -12.45
C GLU A 46 -10.94 -7.56 -11.50
N GLY A 47 -10.50 -7.64 -10.24
CA GLY A 47 -11.20 -8.41 -9.21
C GLY A 47 -12.62 -7.93 -8.97
N ALA A 48 -12.82 -6.61 -8.89
CA ALA A 48 -14.17 -6.03 -8.70
C ALA A 48 -15.09 -6.29 -9.90
N CYS A 49 -14.59 -6.17 -11.13
CA CYS A 49 -15.35 -6.49 -12.34
C CYS A 49 -15.79 -7.97 -12.36
N GLU A 50 -14.92 -8.88 -11.94
CA GLU A 50 -15.23 -10.31 -11.89
C GLU A 50 -16.26 -10.61 -10.80
N VAL A 51 -16.12 -10.03 -9.60
CA VAL A 51 -17.11 -10.20 -8.52
C VAL A 51 -18.48 -9.65 -8.96
N ALA A 52 -18.50 -8.50 -9.63
CA ALA A 52 -19.76 -7.94 -10.15
C ALA A 52 -20.45 -8.89 -11.15
N LYS A 53 -19.68 -9.54 -12.04
CA LYS A 53 -20.21 -10.59 -12.94
C LYS A 53 -20.72 -11.81 -12.18
N ASP A 54 -19.94 -12.32 -11.21
CA ASP A 54 -20.33 -13.44 -10.36
C ASP A 54 -21.69 -13.15 -9.66
N ILE A 55 -21.87 -11.94 -9.13
CA ILE A 55 -23.14 -11.52 -8.51
C ILE A 55 -24.27 -11.51 -9.53
N ALA A 56 -24.06 -10.90 -10.70
CA ALA A 56 -25.06 -10.85 -11.77
C ALA A 56 -25.49 -12.27 -12.23
N ASP A 57 -24.54 -13.18 -12.37
CA ASP A 57 -24.79 -14.57 -12.76
C ASP A 57 -25.57 -15.34 -11.68
N VAL A 58 -25.25 -15.12 -10.39
CA VAL A 58 -26.01 -15.72 -9.28
C VAL A 58 -27.42 -15.19 -9.23
N ILE A 59 -27.62 -13.87 -9.39
CA ILE A 59 -28.95 -13.26 -9.44
C ILE A 59 -29.77 -13.91 -10.56
N LYS A 60 -29.25 -13.93 -11.79
CA LYS A 60 -29.93 -14.51 -12.94
C LYS A 60 -30.31 -15.97 -12.69
N LYS A 61 -29.33 -16.80 -12.29
CA LYS A 61 -29.57 -18.21 -12.02
C LYS A 61 -30.62 -18.46 -10.93
N SER A 62 -30.56 -17.69 -9.84
CA SER A 62 -31.53 -17.84 -8.74
C SER A 62 -32.93 -17.41 -9.14
N VAL A 63 -33.05 -16.30 -9.89
CA VAL A 63 -34.34 -15.83 -10.42
C VAL A 63 -34.91 -16.86 -11.40
N ASP A 64 -34.13 -17.42 -12.30
CA ASP A 64 -34.55 -18.43 -13.27
C ASP A 64 -35.03 -19.72 -12.59
N THR A 65 -34.43 -20.10 -11.45
CA THR A 65 -34.72 -21.38 -10.77
C THR A 65 -35.80 -21.29 -9.71
N LYS A 66 -35.89 -20.19 -8.95
CA LYS A 66 -36.84 -20.06 -7.82
C LYS A 66 -37.68 -18.78 -7.82
N GLY A 67 -37.56 -17.93 -8.86
CA GLY A 67 -38.32 -16.71 -9.02
C GLY A 67 -37.79 -15.48 -8.30
N HIS A 68 -36.79 -15.61 -7.44
CA HIS A 68 -36.12 -14.50 -6.72
C HIS A 68 -34.68 -14.85 -6.35
N CYS A 69 -33.90 -13.85 -5.90
CA CYS A 69 -32.56 -14.04 -5.38
C CYS A 69 -32.39 -13.26 -4.07
N THR A 70 -31.97 -13.93 -3.00
CA THR A 70 -31.75 -13.32 -1.69
C THR A 70 -30.23 -13.08 -1.51
N ILE A 71 -29.82 -11.82 -1.33
CA ILE A 71 -28.42 -11.44 -1.17
C ILE A 71 -28.17 -10.69 0.14
N GLY A 72 -27.08 -11.08 0.84
CA GLY A 72 -26.53 -10.34 1.97
C GLY A 72 -25.47 -9.35 1.49
N LEU A 73 -25.57 -8.07 1.81
CA LEU A 73 -24.62 -7.05 1.37
C LEU A 73 -23.95 -6.34 2.54
N GLY A 74 -22.60 -6.28 2.52
CA GLY A 74 -21.80 -5.40 3.34
C GLY A 74 -21.48 -4.08 2.63
N ALA A 75 -21.08 -3.05 3.38
CA ALA A 75 -20.84 -1.70 2.85
C ALA A 75 -19.44 -1.16 3.18
N GLY A 76 -18.44 -2.03 3.23
CA GLY A 76 -17.05 -1.61 3.46
C GLY A 76 -16.37 -1.08 2.20
N ASP A 77 -15.19 -0.48 2.35
CA ASP A 77 -14.45 0.19 1.28
C ASP A 77 -14.13 -0.73 0.10
N ASN A 78 -13.81 -1.99 0.38
CA ASN A 78 -13.47 -2.96 -0.65
C ASN A 78 -14.67 -3.36 -1.51
N THR A 79 -15.90 -3.19 -1.02
CA THR A 79 -17.13 -3.54 -1.75
C THR A 79 -17.60 -2.43 -2.69
N LEU A 80 -17.25 -1.16 -2.44
CA LEU A 80 -17.78 -0.01 -3.17
C LEU A 80 -17.51 -0.07 -4.68
N ARG A 81 -16.31 -0.52 -5.07
CA ARG A 81 -15.97 -0.66 -6.49
C ARG A 81 -16.81 -1.73 -7.17
N VAL A 82 -17.08 -2.84 -6.47
CA VAL A 82 -17.95 -3.91 -6.99
C VAL A 82 -19.35 -3.38 -7.25
N TYR A 83 -19.88 -2.58 -6.33
CA TYR A 83 -21.21 -1.98 -6.49
C TYR A 83 -21.26 -0.99 -7.66
N SER A 84 -20.21 -0.22 -7.87
CA SER A 84 -20.11 0.65 -9.05
C SER A 84 -20.16 -0.16 -10.36
N GLU A 85 -19.43 -1.28 -10.44
CA GLU A 85 -19.47 -2.17 -11.61
C GLU A 85 -20.81 -2.87 -11.79
N LEU A 86 -21.50 -3.23 -10.71
CA LEU A 86 -22.87 -3.77 -10.77
C LEU A 86 -23.85 -2.75 -11.36
N VAL A 87 -23.77 -1.48 -10.95
CA VAL A 87 -24.57 -0.39 -11.54
C VAL A 87 -24.30 -0.27 -13.04
N GLU A 88 -23.05 -0.39 -13.47
CA GLU A 88 -22.72 -0.37 -14.91
C GLU A 88 -23.28 -1.60 -15.66
N LEU A 89 -23.29 -2.79 -15.03
CA LEU A 89 -23.94 -3.99 -15.60
C LEU A 89 -25.44 -3.81 -15.70
N TYR A 90 -26.08 -3.22 -14.68
CA TYR A 90 -27.51 -2.89 -14.70
C TYR A 90 -27.84 -1.90 -15.83
N LYS A 91 -27.11 -0.79 -15.96
CA LYS A 91 -27.30 0.19 -17.05
C LYS A 91 -27.16 -0.43 -18.44
N LYS A 92 -26.31 -1.46 -18.57
CA LYS A 92 -26.14 -2.22 -19.82
C LYS A 92 -27.19 -3.31 -20.03
N GLY A 93 -28.18 -3.43 -19.15
CA GLY A 93 -29.24 -4.45 -19.21
C GLY A 93 -28.75 -5.89 -18.99
N LYS A 94 -27.60 -6.07 -18.31
CA LYS A 94 -27.02 -7.39 -18.05
C LYS A 94 -27.53 -8.03 -16.77
N VAL A 95 -28.10 -7.25 -15.86
CA VAL A 95 -28.67 -7.69 -14.59
C VAL A 95 -29.86 -6.80 -14.24
N SER A 96 -30.90 -7.35 -13.59
CA SER A 96 -32.03 -6.63 -13.01
C SER A 96 -32.15 -7.00 -11.54
N PHE A 97 -32.53 -6.05 -10.71
CA PHE A 97 -32.73 -6.22 -9.27
C PHE A 97 -34.22 -6.29 -8.89
N ASP A 98 -35.18 -6.26 -9.85
CA ASP A 98 -36.60 -6.30 -9.59
C ASP A 98 -37.05 -7.52 -8.76
N LYS A 99 -36.33 -8.65 -8.89
CA LYS A 99 -36.58 -9.91 -8.16
C LYS A 99 -35.54 -10.20 -7.09
N VAL A 100 -34.70 -9.21 -6.73
CA VAL A 100 -33.67 -9.36 -5.70
C VAL A 100 -34.25 -8.92 -4.35
N ILE A 101 -33.91 -9.69 -3.31
CA ILE A 101 -34.18 -9.38 -1.90
C ILE A 101 -32.84 -9.15 -1.26
N VAL A 102 -32.63 -7.99 -0.63
CA VAL A 102 -31.37 -7.60 -0.01
C VAL A 102 -31.49 -7.58 1.50
N PHE A 103 -30.54 -8.23 2.17
CA PHE A 103 -30.32 -8.13 3.60
C PHE A 103 -29.02 -7.39 3.89
N ASN A 104 -29.09 -6.31 4.67
CA ASN A 104 -27.91 -5.66 5.21
C ASN A 104 -27.24 -6.58 6.26
N ILE A 105 -25.91 -6.81 6.17
CA ILE A 105 -25.23 -7.75 7.07
C ILE A 105 -24.78 -7.16 8.41
N GLY A 106 -24.93 -5.84 8.58
CA GLY A 106 -24.67 -5.14 9.84
C GLY A 106 -24.76 -3.64 9.70
N ASP A 107 -25.10 -2.93 10.78
CA ASP A 107 -25.11 -1.48 10.84
C ASP A 107 -24.75 -0.97 12.24
N PHE A 108 -24.39 0.31 12.35
CA PHE A 108 -24.07 0.96 13.62
C PHE A 108 -25.32 1.08 14.48
N PHE A 109 -25.13 1.01 15.80
CA PHE A 109 -26.26 1.09 16.74
C PHE A 109 -26.01 2.19 17.79
N PRO A 110 -26.98 3.07 18.13
CA PRO A 110 -28.33 3.13 17.53
C PRO A 110 -28.28 3.50 16.04
N ILE A 111 -29.22 2.95 15.26
CA ILE A 111 -29.25 3.13 13.82
C ILE A 111 -29.88 4.46 13.49
N ASP A 112 -29.20 5.26 12.68
CA ASP A 112 -29.71 6.48 12.08
C ASP A 112 -29.29 6.51 10.60
N SER A 113 -30.18 6.01 9.73
CA SER A 113 -29.92 5.95 8.30
C SER A 113 -29.78 7.31 7.61
N THR A 114 -30.05 8.41 8.34
CA THR A 114 -29.93 9.79 7.84
C THR A 114 -28.57 10.39 8.13
N LYS A 115 -27.76 9.75 8.99
CA LYS A 115 -26.46 10.25 9.44
C LYS A 115 -25.32 9.30 9.06
N SER A 116 -24.11 9.85 8.95
CA SER A 116 -22.87 9.07 8.86
C SER A 116 -22.32 8.82 10.28
N PRO A 117 -21.77 7.63 10.56
CA PRO A 117 -21.68 6.48 9.66
C PRO A 117 -22.98 5.65 9.65
N SER A 118 -23.39 5.19 8.46
CA SER A 118 -24.47 4.22 8.29
C SER A 118 -24.15 3.32 7.09
N THR A 119 -24.20 2.01 7.29
CA THR A 119 -23.93 1.04 6.22
C THR A 119 -25.06 1.00 5.22
N ILE A 120 -26.31 1.09 5.66
CA ILE A 120 -27.46 1.10 4.75
C ILE A 120 -27.51 2.40 3.92
N ALA A 121 -27.20 3.55 4.51
CA ALA A 121 -27.09 4.80 3.75
C ALA A 121 -26.02 4.69 2.65
N ARG A 122 -24.88 4.06 2.98
CA ARG A 122 -23.80 3.81 2.02
C ARG A 122 -24.21 2.84 0.92
N LEU A 123 -24.94 1.75 1.25
CA LEU A 123 -25.49 0.80 0.26
C LEU A 123 -26.50 1.49 -0.66
N LYS A 124 -27.42 2.29 -0.12
CA LYS A 124 -28.39 3.04 -0.91
C LYS A 124 -27.68 3.97 -1.89
N SER A 125 -26.81 4.83 -1.41
CA SER A 125 -26.11 5.82 -2.25
C SER A 125 -25.18 5.20 -3.30
N THR A 126 -24.61 4.01 -3.04
CA THR A 126 -23.66 3.36 -3.96
C THR A 126 -24.30 2.39 -4.94
N LEU A 127 -25.36 1.69 -4.55
CA LEU A 127 -26.00 0.64 -5.35
C LEU A 127 -27.53 0.77 -5.41
N LEU A 128 -28.23 0.71 -4.24
CA LEU A 128 -29.65 0.36 -4.22
C LEU A 128 -30.55 1.44 -4.86
N ASP A 129 -30.21 2.73 -4.71
CA ASP A 129 -30.92 3.85 -5.34
C ASP A 129 -30.62 3.99 -6.85
N LYS A 130 -29.68 3.18 -7.38
CA LYS A 130 -29.22 3.26 -8.78
C LYS A 130 -29.68 2.08 -9.65
N VAL A 131 -30.44 1.18 -9.07
CA VAL A 131 -30.95 -0.05 -9.72
C VAL A 131 -32.46 -0.19 -9.50
N ASP A 132 -33.09 -1.15 -10.18
CA ASP A 132 -34.54 -1.37 -10.16
C ASP A 132 -35.08 -2.21 -8.97
N ILE A 133 -34.37 -2.19 -7.83
CA ILE A 133 -34.83 -2.91 -6.64
C ILE A 133 -36.06 -2.26 -6.02
N LYS A 134 -37.00 -3.07 -5.53
CA LYS A 134 -38.17 -2.59 -4.80
C LYS A 134 -37.79 -2.27 -3.35
N GLU A 135 -38.24 -1.13 -2.83
CA GLU A 135 -37.99 -0.76 -1.42
C GLU A 135 -38.50 -1.83 -0.44
N SER A 136 -39.59 -2.51 -0.75
CA SER A 136 -40.11 -3.63 0.06
C SER A 136 -39.21 -4.85 0.13
N ASN A 137 -38.23 -4.93 -0.73
CA ASN A 137 -37.25 -6.03 -0.80
C ASN A 137 -35.91 -5.68 -0.14
N ILE A 138 -35.80 -4.51 0.50
CA ILE A 138 -34.61 -4.06 1.21
C ILE A 138 -34.84 -4.24 2.70
N HIS A 139 -34.21 -5.27 3.27
CA HIS A 139 -34.26 -5.57 4.70
C HIS A 139 -33.05 -4.98 5.39
N THR A 140 -33.30 -4.19 6.43
CA THR A 140 -32.27 -3.50 7.22
C THR A 140 -32.51 -3.76 8.69
N PHE A 141 -31.48 -3.55 9.51
CA PHE A 141 -31.68 -3.40 10.94
C PHE A 141 -32.43 -2.09 11.16
N GLY A 142 -33.63 -2.17 11.73
CA GLY A 142 -34.56 -1.03 11.78
C GLY A 142 -34.12 0.13 12.67
N ASP A 143 -34.40 1.35 12.25
CA ASP A 143 -34.06 2.61 12.94
C ASP A 143 -34.76 2.76 14.32
N LYS A 144 -35.65 1.85 14.70
CA LYS A 144 -36.46 1.94 15.91
C LYS A 144 -36.09 0.96 17.01
N ALA A 145 -35.09 0.09 16.78
CA ALA A 145 -34.67 -0.85 17.82
C ALA A 145 -34.03 -0.10 19.00
N THR A 146 -34.45 -0.43 20.21
CA THR A 146 -33.88 0.08 21.45
C THR A 146 -32.88 -0.91 22.03
N MET A 147 -32.08 -0.49 23.01
CA MET A 147 -31.16 -1.41 23.71
C MET A 147 -31.89 -2.55 24.43
N GLU A 148 -33.15 -2.34 24.82
CA GLU A 148 -33.94 -3.34 25.55
C GLU A 148 -34.47 -4.43 24.61
N ASP A 149 -34.80 -4.12 23.37
CA ASP A 149 -35.42 -5.02 22.40
C ASP A 149 -34.48 -5.51 21.29
N VAL A 150 -33.24 -5.00 21.21
CA VAL A 150 -32.27 -5.34 20.16
C VAL A 150 -32.03 -6.85 20.02
N HIS A 151 -32.05 -7.60 21.11
CA HIS A 151 -31.88 -9.04 21.06
C HIS A 151 -33.06 -9.75 20.36
N GLN A 152 -34.29 -9.36 20.67
CA GLN A 152 -35.47 -9.89 19.97
C GLN A 152 -35.48 -9.45 18.50
N TYR A 153 -35.03 -8.24 18.25
CA TYR A 153 -34.89 -7.73 16.91
C TYR A 153 -33.92 -8.56 16.06
N CYS A 154 -32.77 -8.92 16.60
CA CYS A 154 -31.81 -9.81 15.93
C CYS A 154 -32.43 -11.18 15.59
N LYS A 155 -33.21 -11.78 16.52
CA LYS A 155 -33.93 -13.04 16.27
C LYS A 155 -34.94 -12.93 15.17
N ASN A 156 -35.71 -11.83 15.15
CA ASN A 156 -36.68 -11.58 14.10
C ASN A 156 -36.01 -11.42 12.73
N TYR A 157 -34.86 -10.76 12.69
CA TYR A 157 -34.08 -10.59 11.47
C TYR A 157 -33.54 -11.93 10.93
N GLU A 158 -33.07 -12.82 11.81
CA GLU A 158 -32.70 -14.19 11.42
C GLU A 158 -33.90 -14.97 10.87
N ALA A 159 -35.08 -14.85 11.50
CA ALA A 159 -36.31 -15.49 11.02
C ALA A 159 -36.72 -14.96 9.64
N GLU A 160 -36.61 -13.64 9.40
CA GLU A 160 -36.88 -13.05 8.08
C GLU A 160 -35.96 -13.62 7.00
N ILE A 161 -34.69 -13.85 7.31
CA ILE A 161 -33.74 -14.48 6.38
C ILE A 161 -34.18 -15.92 6.08
N GLU A 162 -34.59 -16.69 7.09
CA GLU A 162 -35.08 -18.07 6.93
C GLU A 162 -36.37 -18.12 6.11
N ASP A 163 -37.35 -17.24 6.38
CA ASP A 163 -38.61 -17.15 5.68
C ASP A 163 -38.43 -16.82 4.18
N ASN A 164 -37.36 -16.10 3.82
CA ASN A 164 -36.97 -15.83 2.44
C ASN A 164 -36.10 -16.94 1.82
N GLY A 165 -36.00 -18.11 2.47
CA GLY A 165 -35.25 -19.29 1.97
C GLY A 165 -33.73 -19.20 2.15
N GLY A 166 -33.26 -18.38 3.09
CA GLY A 166 -31.86 -18.14 3.40
C GLY A 166 -31.17 -17.25 2.36
N ILE A 167 -29.93 -16.88 2.64
CA ILE A 167 -29.11 -16.05 1.75
C ILE A 167 -28.49 -16.93 0.66
N ASP A 168 -28.76 -16.61 -0.62
CA ASP A 168 -28.17 -17.29 -1.78
C ASP A 168 -26.71 -16.91 -1.98
N LEU A 169 -26.40 -15.62 -1.78
CA LEU A 169 -25.05 -15.07 -1.91
C LEU A 169 -24.83 -13.96 -0.87
N LEU A 170 -23.77 -14.09 -0.09
CA LEU A 170 -23.34 -13.06 0.85
C LEU A 170 -22.06 -12.41 0.34
N ILE A 171 -22.06 -11.08 0.30
CA ILE A 171 -20.93 -10.24 -0.12
C ILE A 171 -20.42 -9.49 1.10
N CYS A 172 -19.17 -9.72 1.43
CA CYS A 172 -18.48 -9.04 2.52
C CYS A 172 -17.04 -8.69 2.15
N GLU A 173 -16.41 -7.89 2.97
CA GLU A 173 -14.98 -7.64 2.90
C GLU A 173 -14.27 -8.23 4.11
N LEU A 174 -12.98 -8.46 3.96
CA LEU A 174 -12.07 -8.69 5.08
C LEU A 174 -11.84 -7.35 5.77
N GLY A 175 -12.26 -7.23 7.02
CA GLY A 175 -12.02 -6.03 7.82
C GLY A 175 -10.53 -5.89 8.20
N LYS A 176 -10.09 -4.67 8.47
CA LYS A 176 -8.68 -4.34 8.76
C LYS A 176 -8.10 -5.01 10.03
N LEU A 177 -8.95 -5.56 10.89
CA LEU A 177 -8.57 -6.35 12.07
C LEU A 177 -8.90 -7.85 11.89
N GLY A 178 -9.12 -8.33 10.67
CA GLY A 178 -9.51 -9.72 10.40
C GLY A 178 -10.99 -10.00 10.71
N THR A 179 -11.81 -8.97 10.81
CA THR A 179 -13.25 -9.04 11.07
C THR A 179 -14.04 -9.42 9.81
N LEU A 180 -15.27 -9.93 10.01
CA LEU A 180 -16.30 -10.06 8.97
C LEU A 180 -17.53 -9.28 9.43
N ALA A 181 -18.03 -8.34 8.62
CA ALA A 181 -19.00 -7.35 9.07
C ALA A 181 -18.49 -6.72 10.39
N PHE A 182 -19.32 -6.69 11.46
CA PHE A 182 -18.86 -6.18 12.77
C PHE A 182 -18.52 -7.31 13.76
N ASN A 183 -18.17 -8.50 13.28
CA ASN A 183 -17.70 -9.58 14.16
C ASN A 183 -16.26 -9.30 14.61
N GLU A 184 -16.12 -8.67 15.76
CA GLU A 184 -14.83 -8.37 16.41
C GLU A 184 -14.11 -9.65 16.87
N GLN A 185 -12.83 -9.50 17.26
CA GLN A 185 -12.05 -10.58 17.89
C GLN A 185 -12.80 -11.21 19.06
N GLY A 186 -12.71 -12.53 19.19
CA GLY A 186 -13.52 -13.32 20.12
C GLY A 186 -14.83 -13.84 19.51
N SER A 187 -15.26 -13.37 18.34
CA SER A 187 -16.38 -13.97 17.60
C SER A 187 -15.96 -15.33 17.04
N ASN A 188 -16.86 -16.33 17.15
CA ASN A 188 -16.57 -17.70 16.73
C ASN A 188 -17.67 -18.26 15.81
N ALA A 189 -17.48 -19.48 15.31
CA ALA A 189 -18.37 -20.11 14.34
C ALA A 189 -19.86 -20.19 14.80
N ASN A 190 -20.14 -20.19 16.09
CA ASN A 190 -21.49 -20.26 16.65
C ASN A 190 -22.10 -18.88 16.96
N SER A 191 -21.36 -17.81 16.72
CA SER A 191 -21.87 -16.46 16.96
C SER A 191 -23.03 -16.16 16.02
N SER A 192 -24.22 -15.89 16.57
CA SER A 192 -25.45 -15.51 15.86
C SER A 192 -25.56 -13.99 15.68
N CYS A 193 -26.65 -13.53 15.08
CA CYS A 193 -26.99 -12.11 14.98
C CYS A 193 -27.06 -11.46 16.37
N ARG A 194 -26.37 -10.33 16.56
CA ARG A 194 -26.24 -9.71 17.88
C ARG A 194 -25.74 -8.26 17.83
N LEU A 195 -25.92 -7.60 18.95
CA LEU A 195 -25.22 -6.34 19.26
C LEU A 195 -23.75 -6.63 19.60
N MET A 196 -22.85 -5.85 19.02
CA MET A 196 -21.40 -5.92 19.25
C MET A 196 -20.89 -4.58 19.76
N LEU A 197 -19.96 -4.65 20.73
CA LEU A 197 -19.15 -3.51 21.13
C LEU A 197 -17.96 -3.41 20.16
N LEU A 198 -17.75 -2.22 19.58
CA LEU A 198 -16.66 -1.96 18.66
C LEU A 198 -15.40 -1.57 19.42
N SER A 199 -14.26 -2.18 19.09
CA SER A 199 -12.97 -1.81 19.64
C SER A 199 -12.58 -0.38 19.27
N PRO A 200 -11.78 0.33 20.12
CA PRO A 200 -11.30 1.67 19.80
C PRO A 200 -10.56 1.72 18.46
N GLU A 201 -9.75 0.69 18.17
CA GLU A 201 -8.97 0.57 16.93
C GLU A 201 -9.89 0.46 15.72
N ASN A 202 -10.94 -0.37 15.80
CA ASN A 202 -11.89 -0.51 14.70
C ASN A 202 -12.69 0.79 14.49
N ARG A 203 -13.10 1.46 15.57
CA ARG A 203 -13.78 2.76 15.48
C ARG A 203 -12.91 3.82 14.81
N GLN A 204 -11.61 3.85 15.08
CA GLN A 204 -10.69 4.76 14.40
C GLN A 204 -10.62 4.46 12.90
N MET A 205 -10.55 3.20 12.50
CA MET A 205 -10.55 2.81 11.09
C MET A 205 -11.88 3.15 10.39
N ILE A 206 -13.00 2.98 11.07
CA ILE A 206 -14.33 3.37 10.58
C ILE A 206 -14.41 4.89 10.40
N SER A 207 -13.92 5.68 11.37
CA SER A 207 -13.86 7.14 11.27
C SER A 207 -13.14 7.59 10.00
N MET A 208 -12.00 6.97 9.68
CA MET A 208 -11.25 7.25 8.45
C MET A 208 -12.03 6.85 7.18
N SER A 209 -12.65 5.66 7.19
CA SER A 209 -13.39 5.12 6.03
C SER A 209 -14.66 5.91 5.72
N TYR A 210 -15.37 6.36 6.73
CA TYR A 210 -16.63 7.11 6.59
C TYR A 210 -16.43 8.63 6.63
N HIS A 211 -15.19 9.10 6.84
CA HIS A 211 -14.86 10.53 7.00
C HIS A 211 -15.75 11.22 8.03
N CYS A 212 -15.91 10.59 9.19
CA CYS A 212 -16.73 11.10 10.29
C CYS A 212 -15.94 11.14 11.61
N GLU A 213 -16.16 12.15 12.43
CA GLU A 213 -15.46 12.32 13.71
C GLU A 213 -16.03 11.40 14.80
N GLU A 214 -17.34 11.19 14.79
CA GLU A 214 -18.03 10.37 15.79
C GLU A 214 -18.47 9.03 15.19
N VAL A 215 -17.96 7.94 15.76
CA VAL A 215 -18.36 6.58 15.44
C VAL A 215 -19.06 5.97 16.64
N PRO A 216 -20.27 5.41 16.47
CA PRO A 216 -20.98 4.70 17.55
C PRO A 216 -20.10 3.62 18.20
N THR A 217 -20.30 3.41 19.49
CA THR A 217 -19.53 2.39 20.25
C THR A 217 -20.03 0.97 19.97
N THR A 218 -21.20 0.83 19.41
CA THR A 218 -21.86 -0.46 19.18
C THR A 218 -22.35 -0.58 17.75
N ALA A 219 -22.50 -1.82 17.28
CA ALA A 219 -23.09 -2.17 16.00
C ALA A 219 -23.94 -3.43 16.14
N VAL A 220 -24.97 -3.58 15.32
CA VAL A 220 -25.71 -4.83 15.14
C VAL A 220 -25.16 -5.54 13.91
N THR A 221 -24.92 -6.85 14.01
CA THR A 221 -24.29 -7.62 12.94
C THR A 221 -24.86 -9.03 12.83
N LEU A 222 -24.98 -9.52 11.59
CA LEU A 222 -25.08 -10.97 11.38
C LEU A 222 -23.83 -11.63 11.98
N GLY A 223 -24.03 -12.70 12.73
CA GLY A 223 -22.94 -13.45 13.33
C GLY A 223 -22.22 -14.35 12.32
N ILE A 224 -21.12 -14.93 12.74
CA ILE A 224 -20.35 -15.87 11.91
C ILE A 224 -21.23 -17.06 11.48
N SER A 225 -22.10 -17.58 12.36
CA SER A 225 -23.01 -18.69 12.04
C SER A 225 -23.97 -18.31 10.89
N ASN A 226 -24.50 -17.09 10.87
CA ASN A 226 -25.37 -16.61 9.80
C ASN A 226 -24.61 -16.45 8.48
N ILE A 227 -23.37 -15.97 8.52
CA ILE A 227 -22.50 -15.86 7.34
C ILE A 227 -22.21 -17.25 6.78
N LEU A 228 -21.90 -18.23 7.66
CA LEU A 228 -21.63 -19.61 7.28
C LEU A 228 -22.88 -20.35 6.78
N ALA A 229 -24.07 -19.92 7.14
CA ALA A 229 -25.35 -20.49 6.67
C ALA A 229 -25.72 -20.02 5.24
N ALA A 230 -25.11 -18.97 4.72
CA ALA A 230 -25.33 -18.52 3.34
C ALA A 230 -24.91 -19.63 2.36
N LYS A 231 -25.61 -19.77 1.20
CA LYS A 231 -25.28 -20.80 0.21
C LYS A 231 -23.95 -20.57 -0.47
N ARG A 232 -23.57 -19.29 -0.64
CA ARG A 232 -22.27 -18.84 -1.16
C ARG A 232 -21.82 -17.59 -0.43
N VAL A 233 -20.52 -17.46 -0.23
CA VAL A 233 -19.89 -16.27 0.35
C VAL A 233 -18.77 -15.79 -0.56
N ILE A 234 -18.76 -14.50 -0.88
CA ILE A 234 -17.61 -13.83 -1.51
C ILE A 234 -17.07 -12.81 -0.51
N CYS A 235 -15.85 -13.06 -0.07
CA CYS A 235 -15.10 -12.13 0.75
C CYS A 235 -13.98 -11.51 -0.09
N MET A 236 -13.74 -10.22 0.06
CA MET A 236 -12.75 -9.52 -0.74
C MET A 236 -11.81 -8.66 0.10
N ALA A 237 -10.59 -8.46 -0.42
CA ALA A 237 -9.61 -7.56 0.16
C ALA A 237 -8.67 -7.02 -0.93
N TRP A 238 -8.38 -5.71 -0.91
CA TRP A 238 -7.54 -5.05 -1.89
C TRP A 238 -6.39 -4.30 -1.22
N GLY A 239 -5.19 -4.46 -1.78
CA GLY A 239 -3.98 -3.76 -1.36
C GLY A 239 -3.13 -4.49 -0.32
N GLU A 240 -1.88 -4.08 -0.23
CA GLU A 240 -0.83 -4.74 0.57
C GLU A 240 -1.11 -4.76 2.08
N ASN A 241 -1.83 -3.76 2.59
CA ASN A 241 -2.20 -3.67 4.01
C ASN A 241 -3.04 -4.87 4.48
N TYR A 242 -3.67 -5.59 3.55
CA TYR A 242 -4.43 -6.81 3.86
C TYR A 242 -3.59 -8.09 3.78
N SER A 243 -2.34 -8.05 3.29
CA SER A 243 -1.56 -9.26 2.98
C SER A 243 -1.39 -10.21 4.17
N GLY A 244 -1.14 -9.67 5.37
CA GLY A 244 -1.05 -10.47 6.59
C GLY A 244 -2.38 -11.10 7.01
N LEU A 245 -3.46 -10.34 6.91
CA LEU A 245 -4.81 -10.82 7.25
C LEU A 245 -5.31 -11.85 6.24
N VAL A 246 -5.02 -11.66 4.96
CA VAL A 246 -5.31 -12.64 3.90
C VAL A 246 -4.58 -13.94 4.16
N TYR A 247 -3.27 -13.89 4.48
CA TYR A 247 -2.50 -15.08 4.86
C TYR A 247 -3.14 -15.80 6.05
N ASN A 248 -3.45 -15.08 7.13
CA ASN A 248 -4.07 -15.66 8.32
C ASN A 248 -5.45 -16.27 8.03
N THR A 249 -6.24 -15.62 7.16
CA THR A 249 -7.58 -16.08 6.78
C THR A 249 -7.53 -17.31 5.88
N VAL A 250 -6.60 -17.36 4.91
CA VAL A 250 -6.57 -18.37 3.85
C VAL A 250 -5.70 -19.57 4.23
N GLU A 251 -4.48 -19.33 4.73
CA GLU A 251 -3.49 -20.38 5.05
C GLU A 251 -3.34 -20.61 6.55
N GLY A 252 -3.66 -19.61 7.39
CA GLY A 252 -3.54 -19.67 8.84
C GLY A 252 -4.46 -20.70 9.51
N LYS A 253 -4.29 -20.92 10.80
CA LYS A 253 -5.21 -21.72 11.60
C LYS A 253 -6.47 -20.91 11.90
N MET A 254 -7.64 -21.57 11.84
CA MET A 254 -8.88 -20.96 12.32
C MET A 254 -8.76 -20.58 13.78
N ASN A 255 -9.12 -19.36 14.12
CA ASN A 255 -9.15 -18.86 15.48
C ASN A 255 -10.03 -17.60 15.58
N ASP A 256 -10.42 -17.25 16.79
CA ASP A 256 -11.27 -16.10 17.10
C ASP A 256 -10.53 -14.74 17.09
N GLN A 257 -9.21 -14.74 17.00
CA GLN A 257 -8.43 -13.52 16.82
C GLN A 257 -8.48 -13.03 15.35
N THR A 258 -8.85 -13.92 14.45
CA THR A 258 -9.11 -13.61 13.04
C THR A 258 -10.45 -14.24 12.65
N PRO A 259 -11.59 -13.60 12.99
CA PRO A 259 -12.93 -14.19 12.75
C PRO A 259 -13.16 -14.58 11.28
N ALA A 260 -12.55 -13.86 10.32
CA ALA A 260 -12.61 -14.21 8.91
C ALA A 260 -12.04 -15.61 8.61
N SER A 261 -11.16 -16.14 9.46
CA SER A 261 -10.60 -17.49 9.29
C SER A 261 -11.65 -18.60 9.38
N PHE A 262 -12.80 -18.35 10.00
CA PHE A 262 -13.92 -19.31 10.03
C PHE A 262 -14.55 -19.53 8.64
N LEU A 263 -14.31 -18.67 7.65
CA LEU A 263 -14.70 -18.93 6.26
C LEU A 263 -14.08 -20.21 5.69
N GLN A 264 -12.98 -20.72 6.26
CA GLN A 264 -12.40 -22.02 5.92
C GLN A 264 -13.39 -23.19 6.15
N MET A 265 -14.40 -23.03 7.01
CA MET A 265 -15.44 -24.03 7.23
C MET A 265 -16.51 -24.04 6.13
N HIS A 266 -16.59 -22.99 5.33
CA HIS A 266 -17.67 -22.81 4.35
C HIS A 266 -17.28 -23.39 2.99
N ARG A 267 -17.96 -24.44 2.55
CA ARG A 267 -17.64 -25.17 1.31
C ARG A 267 -17.62 -24.29 0.05
N HIS A 268 -18.42 -23.24 0.00
CA HIS A 268 -18.59 -22.35 -1.16
C HIS A 268 -18.21 -20.90 -0.83
N ALA A 269 -17.31 -20.69 0.14
CA ALA A 269 -16.68 -19.40 0.34
C ALA A 269 -15.55 -19.21 -0.68
N LYS A 270 -15.47 -17.98 -1.19
CA LYS A 270 -14.45 -17.55 -2.14
C LYS A 270 -13.78 -16.27 -1.61
N MET A 271 -12.47 -16.30 -1.46
CA MET A 271 -11.67 -15.09 -1.24
C MET A 271 -11.29 -14.51 -2.61
N VAL A 272 -11.55 -13.22 -2.84
CA VAL A 272 -11.15 -12.51 -4.07
C VAL A 272 -10.24 -11.35 -3.69
N ILE A 273 -9.03 -11.36 -4.21
CA ILE A 273 -7.97 -10.43 -3.81
C ILE A 273 -7.16 -9.98 -5.02
N ASP A 274 -6.44 -8.88 -4.88
CA ASP A 274 -5.43 -8.45 -5.83
C ASP A 274 -4.02 -8.95 -5.45
N LEU A 275 -3.05 -8.78 -6.35
CA LEU A 275 -1.67 -9.22 -6.12
C LEU A 275 -1.03 -8.60 -4.87
N PRO A 276 -1.19 -7.29 -4.58
CA PRO A 276 -0.69 -6.73 -3.32
C PRO A 276 -1.26 -7.40 -2.07
N ALA A 277 -2.56 -7.68 -2.03
CA ALA A 277 -3.18 -8.38 -0.91
C ALA A 277 -2.75 -9.86 -0.82
N ALA A 278 -2.33 -10.46 -1.93
CA ALA A 278 -1.85 -11.85 -2.00
C ALA A 278 -0.38 -12.03 -1.61
N GLU A 279 0.37 -10.95 -1.38
CA GLU A 279 1.83 -10.95 -1.27
C GLU A 279 2.38 -12.01 -0.30
N LYS A 280 1.72 -12.23 0.84
CA LYS A 280 2.16 -13.19 1.87
C LYS A 280 1.67 -14.63 1.65
N LEU A 281 0.77 -14.89 0.70
CA LEU A 281 0.38 -16.25 0.37
C LEU A 281 1.57 -17.05 -0.14
N THR A 282 1.68 -18.32 0.25
CA THR A 282 2.86 -19.15 -0.04
C THR A 282 3.16 -19.22 -1.53
N ARG A 283 2.15 -19.34 -2.40
CA ARG A 283 2.35 -19.39 -3.86
C ARG A 283 2.93 -18.09 -4.45
N ILE A 284 2.80 -16.96 -3.77
CA ILE A 284 3.34 -15.66 -4.20
C ILE A 284 4.68 -15.37 -3.51
N SER A 285 4.72 -15.52 -2.18
CA SER A 285 5.91 -15.21 -1.37
C SER A 285 7.03 -16.24 -1.51
N HIS A 286 6.67 -17.53 -1.51
CA HIS A 286 7.60 -18.66 -1.45
C HIS A 286 7.21 -19.78 -2.44
N PRO A 287 7.13 -19.48 -3.76
CA PRO A 287 6.61 -20.44 -4.74
C PRO A 287 7.37 -21.77 -4.76
N TRP A 288 8.66 -21.79 -4.41
CA TRP A 288 9.47 -23.01 -4.31
C TRP A 288 8.96 -24.03 -3.29
N LYS A 289 8.09 -23.61 -2.36
CA LYS A 289 7.46 -24.52 -1.40
C LYS A 289 6.29 -25.30 -2.00
N VAL A 290 5.72 -24.84 -3.10
CA VAL A 290 4.46 -25.38 -3.65
C VAL A 290 4.56 -25.82 -5.10
N THR A 291 5.58 -25.37 -5.84
CA THR A 291 5.80 -25.75 -7.24
C THR A 291 7.27 -25.64 -7.62
N SER A 292 7.66 -26.22 -8.75
CA SER A 292 8.95 -25.92 -9.39
C SER A 292 9.00 -24.46 -9.87
N CYS A 293 10.18 -23.87 -9.86
CA CYS A 293 10.36 -22.46 -10.14
C CYS A 293 11.21 -22.18 -11.37
N ASP A 294 10.88 -21.11 -12.09
CA ASP A 294 11.78 -20.51 -13.07
C ASP A 294 12.76 -19.59 -12.30
N TRP A 295 13.92 -20.13 -11.98
CA TRP A 295 14.89 -19.49 -11.09
C TRP A 295 15.59 -18.30 -11.74
N SER A 296 15.01 -17.10 -11.57
CA SER A 296 15.69 -15.83 -11.87
C SER A 296 16.62 -15.43 -10.73
N ASP A 297 17.61 -14.56 -11.01
CA ASP A 297 18.52 -14.05 -9.99
C ASP A 297 17.79 -13.38 -8.83
N LYS A 298 16.70 -12.65 -9.12
CA LYS A 298 15.84 -12.04 -8.09
C LYS A 298 15.17 -13.10 -7.19
N LEU A 299 14.65 -14.16 -7.79
CA LEU A 299 13.99 -15.24 -7.05
C LEU A 299 14.98 -16.02 -6.19
N ILE A 300 16.17 -16.32 -6.73
CA ILE A 300 17.25 -16.98 -5.98
C ILE A 300 17.65 -16.13 -4.78
N ARG A 301 17.91 -14.83 -4.99
CA ARG A 301 18.26 -13.91 -3.91
C ARG A 301 17.19 -13.89 -2.82
N ARG A 302 15.92 -13.74 -3.19
CA ARG A 302 14.80 -13.75 -2.25
C ARG A 302 14.73 -15.07 -1.47
N ALA A 303 14.89 -16.20 -2.15
CA ALA A 303 14.86 -17.52 -1.51
C ALA A 303 16.01 -17.71 -0.51
N ILE A 304 17.22 -17.23 -0.82
CA ILE A 304 18.36 -17.37 0.06
C ILE A 304 18.30 -16.43 1.26
N VAL A 305 17.86 -15.19 1.07
CA VAL A 305 17.62 -14.26 2.20
C VAL A 305 16.58 -14.86 3.14
N TRP A 306 15.43 -15.32 2.60
CA TRP A 306 14.41 -16.00 3.38
C TRP A 306 14.95 -17.25 4.12
N LEU A 307 15.82 -18.04 3.47
CA LEU A 307 16.41 -19.23 4.10
C LEU A 307 17.32 -18.83 5.29
N CYS A 308 18.06 -17.72 5.16
CA CYS A 308 18.86 -17.17 6.25
C CYS A 308 17.99 -16.80 7.46
N GLU A 309 16.90 -16.09 7.22
CA GLU A 309 15.94 -15.68 8.26
C GLU A 309 15.28 -16.90 8.92
N THR A 310 14.83 -17.87 8.11
CA THR A 310 14.18 -19.09 8.59
C THR A 310 15.10 -19.97 9.44
N THR A 311 16.38 -20.06 9.07
CA THR A 311 17.36 -20.92 9.76
C THR A 311 18.18 -20.19 10.82
N GLY A 312 18.13 -18.84 10.86
CA GLY A 312 18.97 -18.02 11.71
C GLY A 312 20.46 -18.08 11.35
N LYS A 313 20.80 -18.50 10.13
CA LYS A 313 22.17 -18.67 9.66
C LYS A 313 22.56 -17.61 8.65
N PRO A 314 23.80 -17.06 8.72
CA PRO A 314 24.30 -16.19 7.66
C PRO A 314 24.50 -16.98 6.36
N ILE A 315 24.44 -16.30 5.21
CA ILE A 315 24.45 -16.90 3.86
C ILE A 315 25.59 -17.95 3.72
N LEU A 316 26.82 -17.61 4.09
CA LEU A 316 27.99 -18.49 3.92
C LEU A 316 28.00 -19.72 4.85
N LYS A 317 27.04 -19.82 5.78
CA LYS A 317 26.90 -20.95 6.70
C LYS A 317 25.73 -21.88 6.34
N LEU A 318 24.95 -21.54 5.32
CA LEU A 318 23.90 -22.42 4.82
C LEU A 318 24.49 -23.70 4.20
N THR A 319 23.88 -24.83 4.49
CA THR A 319 24.31 -26.16 4.07
C THR A 319 23.33 -26.79 3.06
N ASN A 320 23.73 -27.83 2.35
CA ASN A 320 22.83 -28.60 1.48
C ASN A 320 21.58 -29.10 2.25
N LYS A 321 21.74 -29.46 3.53
CA LYS A 321 20.62 -29.88 4.37
C LYS A 321 19.63 -28.75 4.58
N ASP A 322 20.09 -27.51 4.83
CA ASP A 322 19.20 -26.35 5.01
C ASP A 322 18.35 -26.11 3.75
N TYR A 323 18.96 -26.25 2.56
CA TYR A 323 18.24 -26.12 1.29
C TYR A 323 17.20 -27.23 1.11
N ASN A 324 17.59 -28.50 1.32
CA ASN A 324 16.68 -29.65 1.14
C ASN A 324 15.49 -29.58 2.10
N ASP A 325 15.73 -29.30 3.38
CA ASP A 325 14.69 -29.23 4.42
C ASP A 325 13.68 -28.09 4.14
N ASN A 326 14.06 -27.11 3.32
CA ASN A 326 13.26 -25.92 3.05
C ASN A 326 12.76 -25.80 1.59
N GLY A 327 12.80 -26.90 0.83
CA GLY A 327 12.20 -26.97 -0.53
C GLY A 327 13.04 -26.33 -1.63
N LEU A 328 14.34 -26.12 -1.40
CA LEU A 328 15.26 -25.49 -2.34
C LEU A 328 16.20 -26.48 -3.04
N SER A 329 15.82 -27.77 -3.08
CA SER A 329 16.62 -28.84 -3.72
C SER A 329 16.90 -28.58 -5.20
N GLU A 330 15.99 -27.90 -5.91
CA GLU A 330 16.20 -27.51 -7.31
C GLU A 330 17.44 -26.65 -7.50
N LEU A 331 17.71 -25.72 -6.55
CA LEU A 331 18.92 -24.89 -6.62
C LEU A 331 20.18 -25.72 -6.47
N LEU A 332 20.16 -26.77 -5.62
CA LEU A 332 21.28 -27.68 -5.49
C LEU A 332 21.52 -28.45 -6.79
N ALA A 333 20.45 -28.90 -7.45
CA ALA A 333 20.55 -29.58 -8.74
C ALA A 333 21.10 -28.67 -9.84
N LEU A 334 20.70 -27.39 -9.86
CA LEU A 334 21.13 -26.42 -10.86
C LEU A 334 22.57 -25.94 -10.64
N TYR A 335 23.02 -25.75 -9.39
CA TYR A 335 24.29 -25.13 -9.05
C TYR A 335 25.31 -26.09 -8.41
N GLY A 336 24.93 -27.35 -8.19
CA GLY A 336 25.78 -28.42 -7.67
C GLY A 336 25.94 -28.44 -6.14
N SER A 337 25.83 -27.33 -5.44
CA SER A 337 25.90 -27.29 -3.96
C SER A 337 25.42 -25.97 -3.38
N ALA A 338 25.05 -26.01 -2.09
CA ALA A 338 24.74 -24.81 -1.31
C ALA A 338 25.93 -23.81 -1.31
N TYR A 339 27.16 -24.30 -1.22
CA TYR A 339 28.35 -23.47 -1.26
C TYR A 339 28.39 -22.58 -2.52
N ASN A 340 28.12 -23.13 -3.69
CA ASN A 340 28.15 -22.38 -4.94
C ASN A 340 27.07 -21.28 -4.97
N VAL A 341 25.86 -21.59 -4.54
CA VAL A 341 24.76 -20.62 -4.46
C VAL A 341 25.07 -19.55 -3.43
N ASN A 342 25.56 -19.94 -2.25
CA ASN A 342 25.92 -19.03 -1.17
C ASN A 342 26.96 -18.00 -1.62
N ILE A 343 28.05 -18.45 -2.25
CA ILE A 343 29.11 -17.55 -2.76
C ILE A 343 28.56 -16.60 -3.82
N ARG A 344 27.75 -17.12 -4.76
CA ARG A 344 27.13 -16.28 -5.79
C ARG A 344 26.28 -15.16 -5.19
N ILE A 345 25.36 -15.49 -4.29
CA ILE A 345 24.45 -14.51 -3.69
C ILE A 345 25.19 -13.56 -2.74
N PHE A 346 26.15 -14.07 -1.97
CA PHE A 346 26.97 -13.22 -1.12
C PHE A 346 27.74 -12.17 -1.94
N ASN A 347 28.37 -12.58 -3.04
CA ASN A 347 29.09 -11.68 -3.92
C ASN A 347 28.14 -10.67 -4.59
N ASP A 348 26.98 -11.14 -5.08
CA ASP A 348 25.98 -10.27 -5.71
C ASP A 348 25.50 -9.18 -4.73
N LEU A 349 25.12 -9.53 -3.51
CA LEU A 349 24.70 -8.57 -2.49
C LEU A 349 25.83 -7.62 -2.09
N GLN A 350 27.04 -8.12 -1.94
CA GLN A 350 28.20 -7.30 -1.57
C GLN A 350 28.51 -6.25 -2.66
N HIS A 351 28.44 -6.63 -3.94
CA HIS A 351 28.70 -5.72 -5.06
C HIS A 351 27.59 -4.69 -5.24
N THR A 352 26.33 -5.07 -5.05
CA THR A 352 25.22 -4.17 -5.30
C THR A 352 25.03 -3.12 -4.21
N ILE A 353 25.35 -3.43 -2.93
CA ILE A 353 25.10 -2.49 -1.83
C ILE A 353 26.10 -1.34 -1.83
N THR A 354 27.39 -1.59 -1.83
CA THR A 354 28.41 -0.53 -1.72
C THR A 354 29.37 -0.46 -2.91
N GLY A 355 29.37 -1.48 -3.77
CA GLY A 355 30.36 -1.61 -4.84
C GLY A 355 31.79 -1.87 -4.34
N TRP A 356 31.94 -2.13 -3.05
CA TRP A 356 33.23 -2.31 -2.42
C TRP A 356 33.48 -3.78 -2.07
N PRO A 357 34.58 -4.35 -2.50
CA PRO A 357 34.82 -5.79 -2.44
C PRO A 357 35.12 -6.38 -1.06
N GLY A 358 35.50 -5.61 -0.11
CA GLY A 358 35.90 -6.13 1.20
C GLY A 358 35.44 -5.32 2.40
N GLY A 359 34.67 -4.26 2.18
CA GLY A 359 34.18 -3.40 3.25
C GLY A 359 35.27 -2.56 3.95
N LYS A 360 36.49 -2.60 3.50
CA LYS A 360 37.59 -1.76 3.99
C LYS A 360 37.98 -0.75 2.93
N PRO A 361 37.90 0.56 3.22
CA PRO A 361 38.50 1.58 2.35
C PRO A 361 39.94 1.25 2.05
N ASN A 362 40.40 1.45 0.82
CA ASN A 362 41.75 1.20 0.37
C ASN A 362 42.24 -0.27 0.44
N ALA A 363 41.31 -1.25 0.46
CA ALA A 363 41.71 -2.65 0.33
C ALA A 363 42.30 -2.89 -1.08
N ASP A 364 43.35 -3.69 -1.16
CA ASP A 364 43.93 -4.14 -2.44
C ASP A 364 42.98 -5.15 -3.10
N ASP A 365 42.41 -4.76 -4.23
CA ASP A 365 41.48 -5.58 -5.03
C ASP A 365 42.09 -6.08 -6.33
N SER A 366 43.41 -5.92 -6.51
CA SER A 366 44.11 -6.35 -7.72
C SER A 366 43.86 -7.81 -8.09
N ASN A 367 43.59 -8.65 -7.10
CA ASN A 367 43.29 -10.07 -7.28
C ASN A 367 41.76 -10.42 -7.33
N ARG A 368 40.88 -9.41 -7.24
CA ARG A 368 39.42 -9.60 -7.20
C ARG A 368 38.67 -8.51 -7.97
N PRO A 369 39.03 -8.24 -9.24
CA PRO A 369 38.44 -7.16 -10.01
C PRO A 369 36.93 -7.30 -10.19
N GLU A 370 36.42 -8.53 -10.17
CA GLU A 370 34.97 -8.83 -10.25
C GLU A 370 34.16 -8.24 -9.10
N ARG A 371 34.76 -7.99 -7.96
CA ARG A 371 34.08 -7.39 -6.80
C ARG A 371 34.00 -5.88 -6.86
N ALA A 372 34.89 -5.27 -7.64
CA ALA A 372 34.95 -3.83 -7.82
C ALA A 372 34.10 -3.32 -9.01
N THR A 373 33.70 -4.22 -9.90
CA THR A 373 32.98 -3.85 -11.13
C THR A 373 31.47 -3.65 -10.89
N PRO A 374 30.85 -2.57 -11.36
CA PRO A 374 31.49 -1.38 -11.87
C PRO A 374 32.07 -0.51 -10.72
N TYR A 375 33.29 0.01 -10.90
CA TYR A 375 33.91 0.90 -9.93
C TYR A 375 34.67 2.02 -10.66
N PRO A 376 34.52 3.31 -10.24
CA PRO A 376 33.55 3.81 -9.25
C PRO A 376 32.12 3.71 -9.76
N LYS A 377 31.16 3.59 -8.85
CA LYS A 377 29.72 3.63 -9.20
C LYS A 377 29.24 5.07 -9.29
N ARG A 378 28.30 5.33 -10.19
CA ARG A 378 27.46 6.52 -10.17
C ARG A 378 26.24 6.22 -9.34
N VAL A 379 25.95 7.06 -8.36
CA VAL A 379 24.87 6.86 -7.37
C VAL A 379 23.98 8.07 -7.33
N ILE A 380 22.67 7.91 -7.33
CA ILE A 380 21.73 8.96 -6.98
C ILE A 380 21.00 8.58 -5.70
N VAL A 381 20.98 9.48 -4.74
CA VAL A 381 20.17 9.41 -3.54
C VAL A 381 19.03 10.42 -3.70
N PHE A 382 17.80 9.95 -3.85
CA PHE A 382 16.61 10.78 -3.86
C PHE A 382 16.16 10.98 -2.42
N SER A 383 15.99 12.24 -2.02
CA SER A 383 15.57 12.68 -0.70
C SER A 383 14.23 13.43 -0.86
N PRO A 384 13.11 12.90 -0.39
CA PRO A 384 11.80 13.56 -0.48
C PRO A 384 11.84 14.99 0.07
N HIS A 385 12.44 15.19 1.24
CA HIS A 385 12.68 16.51 1.84
C HIS A 385 14.19 16.74 2.04
N PRO A 386 14.61 17.99 2.27
CA PRO A 386 16.05 18.31 2.43
C PRO A 386 16.66 17.88 3.79
N ASP A 387 16.49 16.61 4.19
CA ASP A 387 17.02 16.00 5.41
C ASP A 387 16.92 14.46 5.39
N ASP A 388 16.02 13.87 4.60
CA ASP A 388 15.77 12.42 4.60
C ASP A 388 17.00 11.60 4.20
N ASP A 389 17.87 12.13 3.34
CA ASP A 389 19.14 11.50 2.93
C ASP A 389 20.08 11.30 4.12
N VAL A 390 20.21 12.28 4.99
CA VAL A 390 21.12 12.20 6.15
C VAL A 390 20.47 11.51 7.34
N ILE A 391 19.20 11.76 7.61
CA ILE A 391 18.48 11.14 8.73
C ILE A 391 18.35 9.63 8.51
N SER A 392 17.97 9.21 7.30
CA SER A 392 17.62 7.83 7.01
C SER A 392 18.79 6.99 6.52
N MET A 393 19.75 7.56 5.78
CA MET A 393 20.85 6.81 5.22
C MET A 393 22.22 7.52 5.25
N GLY A 394 22.40 8.52 6.12
CA GLY A 394 23.63 9.31 6.21
C GLY A 394 24.90 8.47 6.36
N GLY A 395 24.86 7.37 7.12
CA GLY A 395 25.98 6.43 7.23
C GLY A 395 26.32 5.74 5.90
N THR A 396 25.34 5.33 5.11
CA THR A 396 25.54 4.75 3.77
C THR A 396 26.04 5.81 2.80
N LEU A 397 25.44 7.00 2.81
CA LEU A 397 25.85 8.13 1.97
C LEU A 397 27.31 8.51 2.21
N LYS A 398 27.68 8.68 3.49
CA LYS A 398 29.08 8.94 3.88
C LYS A 398 30.03 7.85 3.39
N ARG A 399 29.64 6.58 3.54
CA ARG A 399 30.45 5.44 3.09
C ARG A 399 30.64 5.42 1.58
N LEU A 400 29.61 5.71 0.80
CA LEU A 400 29.71 5.78 -0.66
C LEU A 400 30.70 6.88 -1.10
N VAL A 401 30.66 8.05 -0.46
CA VAL A 401 31.59 9.15 -0.72
C VAL A 401 33.01 8.75 -0.32
N ASP A 402 33.23 8.17 0.87
CA ASP A 402 34.54 7.73 1.35
C ASP A 402 35.17 6.63 0.48
N GLN A 403 34.33 5.87 -0.22
CA GLN A 403 34.73 4.86 -1.20
C GLN A 403 34.93 5.43 -2.61
N HIS A 404 34.94 6.74 -2.75
CA HIS A 404 35.18 7.46 -3.99
C HIS A 404 34.22 7.19 -5.13
N HIS A 405 32.98 6.83 -4.80
CA HIS A 405 31.88 6.76 -5.77
C HIS A 405 31.45 8.17 -6.22
N ASP A 406 30.92 8.27 -7.42
CA ASP A 406 30.33 9.52 -7.93
C ASP A 406 28.89 9.62 -7.42
N VAL A 407 28.73 10.35 -6.30
CA VAL A 407 27.50 10.40 -5.53
C VAL A 407 26.78 11.70 -5.80
N HIS A 408 25.53 11.58 -6.26
CA HIS A 408 24.57 12.67 -6.45
C HIS A 408 23.49 12.58 -5.37
N VAL A 409 23.08 13.73 -4.82
CA VAL A 409 21.92 13.84 -3.93
C VAL A 409 20.89 14.72 -4.59
N ALA A 410 19.66 14.24 -4.67
CA ALA A 410 18.54 14.90 -5.33
C ALA A 410 17.40 15.13 -4.34
N TYR A 411 17.24 16.38 -3.92
CA TYR A 411 16.13 16.80 -3.07
C TYR A 411 14.91 17.06 -3.92
N GLU A 412 13.85 16.26 -3.70
CA GLU A 412 12.69 16.22 -4.57
C GLU A 412 11.74 17.39 -4.32
N THR A 413 11.61 17.84 -3.05
CA THR A 413 10.77 18.98 -2.67
C THR A 413 11.58 20.05 -1.97
N SER A 414 11.04 21.26 -1.89
CA SER A 414 11.69 22.37 -1.16
C SER A 414 11.65 22.20 0.36
N GLY A 415 10.71 21.42 0.90
CA GLY A 415 10.48 21.28 2.34
C GLY A 415 10.03 22.58 3.03
N ASN A 416 9.62 23.61 2.28
CA ASN A 416 9.29 24.94 2.77
C ASN A 416 8.20 24.95 3.85
N ILE A 417 7.25 24.02 3.78
CA ILE A 417 6.10 23.92 4.72
C ILE A 417 6.58 23.60 6.15
N ALA A 418 7.72 22.93 6.30
CA ALA A 418 8.27 22.55 7.60
C ALA A 418 9.01 23.69 8.32
N VAL A 419 9.26 24.83 7.65
CA VAL A 419 9.97 25.96 8.25
C VAL A 419 8.97 26.88 8.95
N GLY A 420 9.16 27.06 10.26
CA GLY A 420 8.35 27.98 11.06
C GLY A 420 8.55 29.43 10.63
N ASP A 421 7.50 30.25 10.82
CA ASP A 421 7.58 31.67 10.50
C ASP A 421 8.63 32.38 11.36
N GLU A 422 8.75 32.01 12.64
CA GLU A 422 9.77 32.58 13.56
C GLU A 422 11.20 32.20 13.13
N ASP A 423 11.40 30.99 12.66
CA ASP A 423 12.70 30.54 12.14
C ASP A 423 13.09 31.34 10.90
N MET A 424 12.21 31.48 9.95
CA MET A 424 12.44 32.29 8.75
C MET A 424 12.69 33.77 9.12
N MET A 425 11.92 34.34 10.05
CA MET A 425 12.09 35.72 10.46
C MET A 425 13.44 36.01 11.13
N ARG A 426 14.06 35.03 11.81
CA ARG A 426 15.44 35.19 12.32
C ARG A 426 16.44 35.51 11.20
N TYR A 427 16.29 34.83 10.04
CA TYR A 427 17.15 35.11 8.88
C TYR A 427 16.84 36.48 8.26
N VAL A 428 15.58 36.86 8.13
CA VAL A 428 15.20 38.20 7.64
C VAL A 428 15.79 39.28 8.53
N MET A 429 15.62 39.17 9.85
CA MET A 429 16.20 40.14 10.82
C MET A 429 17.73 40.18 10.77
N LEU A 430 18.41 39.03 10.53
CA LEU A 430 19.86 39.01 10.36
C LEU A 430 20.27 39.74 9.08
N MET A 431 19.56 39.51 7.97
CA MET A 431 19.81 40.18 6.69
C MET A 431 19.58 41.69 6.80
N ASP A 432 18.54 42.16 7.50
CA ASP A 432 18.27 43.58 7.76
C ASP A 432 19.46 44.24 8.49
N ARG A 433 19.94 43.63 9.57
CA ARG A 433 21.09 44.13 10.33
C ARG A 433 22.40 44.15 9.52
N ILE A 434 22.62 43.12 8.68
CA ILE A 434 23.76 43.09 7.79
C ILE A 434 23.64 44.19 6.73
N GLY A 435 22.42 44.34 6.15
CA GLY A 435 22.11 45.37 5.17
C GLY A 435 22.42 46.78 5.70
N GLU A 436 21.92 47.08 6.87
CA GLU A 436 22.20 48.37 7.56
C GLU A 436 23.70 48.56 7.84
N LYS A 437 24.38 47.52 8.38
CA LYS A 437 25.79 47.63 8.81
C LYS A 437 26.75 47.85 7.64
N PHE A 438 26.48 47.22 6.52
CA PHE A 438 27.40 47.21 5.37
C PHE A 438 26.90 48.06 4.20
N GLY A 439 25.75 48.71 4.32
CA GLY A 439 25.19 49.59 3.30
C GLY A 439 24.77 48.84 2.01
N ILE A 440 24.36 47.58 2.13
CA ILE A 440 23.92 46.74 1.02
C ILE A 440 22.38 46.65 0.96
N ASP A 441 21.68 47.39 1.77
CA ASP A 441 20.23 47.47 1.87
C ASP A 441 19.66 48.34 0.73
N THR A 442 19.57 47.74 -0.46
CA THR A 442 18.97 48.40 -1.63
C THR A 442 17.49 48.68 -1.44
N GLU A 443 16.92 49.65 -2.19
CA GLU A 443 15.49 49.94 -2.19
C GLU A 443 14.63 48.69 -2.57
N ALA A 444 15.15 47.82 -3.40
CA ALA A 444 14.49 46.54 -3.74
C ALA A 444 14.43 45.61 -2.52
N TYR A 445 15.54 45.50 -1.79
CA TYR A 445 15.59 44.68 -0.58
C TYR A 445 14.67 45.23 0.52
N LYS A 446 14.68 46.57 0.77
CA LYS A 446 13.80 47.21 1.74
C LYS A 446 12.33 46.96 1.45
N ARG A 447 11.93 47.03 0.17
CA ARG A 447 10.55 46.67 -0.23
C ARG A 447 10.21 45.25 0.08
N LEU A 448 11.09 44.31 -0.25
CA LEU A 448 10.92 42.87 0.01
C LEU A 448 10.83 42.60 1.52
N SER A 449 11.75 43.18 2.33
CA SER A 449 11.72 43.02 3.79
C SER A 449 10.43 43.53 4.39
N ASN A 450 9.99 44.75 3.96
CA ASN A 450 8.73 45.33 4.42
C ASN A 450 7.49 44.49 4.02
N GLU A 451 7.48 43.90 2.83
CA GLU A 451 6.43 42.99 2.36
C GLU A 451 6.34 41.76 3.26
N ILE A 452 7.49 41.13 3.58
CA ILE A 452 7.56 39.95 4.44
C ILE A 452 7.09 40.28 5.85
N HIS A 453 7.65 41.33 6.45
CA HIS A 453 7.22 41.78 7.78
C HIS A 453 5.73 42.10 7.83
N GLY A 454 5.23 42.81 6.80
CA GLY A 454 3.82 43.18 6.70
C GLY A 454 2.88 41.97 6.56
N PHE A 455 3.30 40.96 5.83
CA PHE A 455 2.56 39.71 5.69
C PHE A 455 2.56 38.92 7.00
N ILE A 456 3.72 38.65 7.59
CA ILE A 456 3.85 37.84 8.82
C ILE A 456 3.08 38.44 9.97
N ASN A 457 3.11 39.79 10.13
CA ASN A 457 2.37 40.47 11.20
C ASN A 457 0.84 40.37 11.08
N LYS A 458 0.32 40.02 9.91
CA LYS A 458 -1.12 39.90 9.64
C LYS A 458 -1.57 38.45 9.42
N LYS A 459 -0.63 37.53 9.34
CA LYS A 459 -0.89 36.14 9.01
C LYS A 459 -1.68 35.44 10.12
N HIS A 460 -2.69 34.68 9.71
CA HIS A 460 -3.48 33.82 10.58
C HIS A 460 -3.18 32.35 10.29
N ALA A 461 -3.56 31.49 11.22
CA ALA A 461 -3.44 30.05 11.02
C ALA A 461 -4.25 29.61 9.77
N GLY A 462 -3.58 28.92 8.83
CA GLY A 462 -4.18 28.48 7.57
C GLY A 462 -3.98 29.41 6.38
N ASP A 463 -3.43 30.61 6.58
CA ASP A 463 -3.11 31.53 5.48
C ASP A 463 -1.98 30.96 4.61
N ILE A 464 -2.11 31.14 3.30
CA ILE A 464 -1.10 30.71 2.32
C ILE A 464 0.05 31.72 2.35
N ASP A 465 1.28 31.20 2.46
CA ASP A 465 2.48 32.03 2.39
C ASP A 465 2.62 32.71 1.01
N ILE A 466 3.01 33.98 1.02
CA ILE A 466 3.37 34.70 -0.21
C ILE A 466 4.64 34.11 -0.82
N ASP A 467 4.87 34.34 -2.11
CA ASP A 467 5.99 33.76 -2.85
C ASP A 467 7.35 34.04 -2.21
N ALA A 468 7.54 35.25 -1.70
CA ALA A 468 8.78 35.65 -1.01
C ALA A 468 9.03 34.82 0.24
N VAL A 469 8.00 34.56 1.04
CA VAL A 469 8.08 33.74 2.27
C VAL A 469 8.36 32.29 1.91
N ARG A 470 7.65 31.72 0.94
CA ARG A 470 7.89 30.35 0.47
C ARG A 470 9.32 30.18 -0.05
N TYR A 471 9.78 31.12 -0.87
CA TYR A 471 11.14 31.13 -1.41
C TYR A 471 12.19 31.11 -0.29
N LEU A 472 12.07 32.01 0.71
CA LEU A 472 13.01 32.07 1.83
C LEU A 472 13.00 30.79 2.65
N LYS A 473 11.84 30.26 2.98
CA LYS A 473 11.71 29.00 3.70
C LYS A 473 12.36 27.85 2.94
N GLY A 474 12.14 27.76 1.63
CA GLY A 474 12.80 26.78 0.77
C GLY A 474 14.33 26.96 0.74
N LYS A 475 14.83 28.19 0.66
CA LYS A 475 16.28 28.48 0.65
C LYS A 475 16.96 28.17 1.97
N ILE A 476 16.29 28.35 3.11
CA ILE A 476 16.80 27.89 4.41
C ILE A 476 17.06 26.39 4.36
N ARG A 477 16.07 25.61 3.94
CA ARG A 477 16.21 24.13 3.82
C ARG A 477 17.31 23.73 2.83
N GLN A 478 17.41 24.42 1.70
CA GLN A 478 18.48 24.16 0.72
C GLN A 478 19.87 24.45 1.28
N CYS A 479 20.03 25.51 2.08
CA CYS A 479 21.30 25.83 2.72
C CYS A 479 21.70 24.75 3.74
N GLU A 480 20.76 24.29 4.56
CA GLU A 480 20.99 23.22 5.54
C GLU A 480 21.41 21.92 4.83
N ALA A 481 20.68 21.49 3.81
CA ALA A 481 20.96 20.31 3.02
C ALA A 481 22.32 20.39 2.29
N THR A 482 22.61 21.55 1.70
CA THR A 482 23.91 21.81 1.04
C THR A 482 25.06 21.69 2.04
N THR A 483 24.89 22.24 3.24
CA THR A 483 25.90 22.18 4.31
C THR A 483 26.15 20.74 4.76
N ALA A 484 25.08 19.95 4.91
CA ALA A 484 25.18 18.52 5.23
C ALA A 484 25.91 17.74 4.12
N CYS A 485 25.59 17.98 2.86
CA CYS A 485 26.27 17.39 1.71
C CYS A 485 27.78 17.73 1.69
N TYR A 486 28.14 18.98 1.96
CA TYR A 486 29.53 19.40 2.03
C TYR A 486 30.30 18.73 3.18
N TYR A 487 29.64 18.59 4.34
CA TYR A 487 30.23 17.88 5.48
C TYR A 487 30.52 16.41 5.15
N ILE A 488 29.61 15.77 4.41
CA ILE A 488 29.78 14.37 3.95
C ILE A 488 30.86 14.26 2.88
N GLY A 489 31.06 15.30 2.07
CA GLY A 489 32.03 15.35 0.97
C GLY A 489 31.40 15.14 -0.42
N VAL A 490 30.08 15.32 -0.56
CA VAL A 490 29.40 15.35 -1.86
C VAL A 490 29.85 16.61 -2.62
N LYS A 491 30.15 16.46 -3.91
CA LYS A 491 30.61 17.58 -4.76
C LYS A 491 29.46 18.57 -5.00
N PRO A 492 29.75 19.90 -5.05
CA PRO A 492 28.72 20.92 -5.27
C PRO A 492 27.87 20.68 -6.51
N GLU A 493 28.46 20.25 -7.62
CA GLU A 493 27.81 19.96 -8.89
C GLU A 493 26.87 18.75 -8.84
N ASN A 494 27.01 17.91 -7.81
CA ASN A 494 26.21 16.70 -7.62
C ASN A 494 25.05 16.90 -6.63
N ILE A 495 24.80 18.14 -6.20
CA ILE A 495 23.66 18.47 -5.32
C ILE A 495 22.55 19.05 -6.17
N HIS A 496 21.42 18.38 -6.23
CA HIS A 496 20.29 18.73 -7.10
C HIS A 496 19.07 19.09 -6.27
N PHE A 497 18.38 20.18 -6.64
CA PHE A 497 17.11 20.60 -6.07
C PHE A 497 16.04 20.52 -7.16
N CYS A 498 15.18 19.50 -7.10
CA CYS A 498 14.20 19.18 -8.14
C CYS A 498 12.96 20.09 -8.07
N GLU A 499 12.58 20.56 -6.88
CA GLU A 499 11.41 21.42 -6.62
C GLU A 499 10.17 20.91 -7.38
N LEU A 500 9.79 19.62 -7.14
CA LEU A 500 8.73 18.95 -7.89
C LEU A 500 7.39 19.71 -7.78
N PRO A 501 6.74 20.02 -8.91
CA PRO A 501 5.52 20.84 -8.95
C PRO A 501 4.36 20.34 -8.08
N PHE A 502 4.24 19.03 -7.86
CA PHE A 502 3.17 18.49 -7.01
C PHE A 502 3.22 19.02 -5.58
N TYR A 503 4.42 19.34 -5.07
CA TYR A 503 4.64 19.84 -3.72
C TYR A 503 4.54 21.37 -3.65
N GLU A 504 4.99 22.08 -4.70
CA GLU A 504 5.14 23.54 -4.73
C GLU A 504 3.79 24.26 -4.94
N THR A 505 2.73 23.82 -4.26
CA THR A 505 1.37 24.37 -4.39
C THR A 505 1.16 25.65 -3.57
N GLY A 506 2.07 25.95 -2.65
CA GLY A 506 1.94 27.02 -1.68
C GLY A 506 0.98 26.72 -0.52
N THR A 507 0.40 25.53 -0.47
CA THR A 507 -0.53 25.08 0.58
C THR A 507 -0.04 23.79 1.24
N ILE A 508 -0.60 23.47 2.42
CA ILE A 508 -0.37 22.16 3.06
C ILE A 508 -0.90 21.02 2.18
N LYS A 509 -1.98 21.27 1.43
CA LYS A 509 -2.54 20.31 0.50
C LYS A 509 -1.70 20.26 -0.79
N LYS A 510 -1.02 19.17 -0.98
CA LYS A 510 -0.19 18.90 -2.16
C LYS A 510 -1.04 18.52 -3.37
N GLY A 511 -0.48 18.70 -4.56
CA GLY A 511 -1.06 18.24 -5.80
C GLY A 511 -0.93 16.72 -5.99
N ASP A 512 -1.52 16.22 -7.08
CA ASP A 512 -1.26 14.85 -7.52
C ASP A 512 0.02 14.82 -8.36
N LEU A 513 0.69 13.67 -8.38
CA LEU A 513 1.83 13.43 -9.28
C LEU A 513 1.43 13.72 -10.74
N GLY A 514 2.19 14.55 -11.39
CA GLY A 514 1.94 14.95 -12.77
C GLY A 514 3.10 14.63 -13.71
N ARG A 515 2.88 14.81 -15.01
CA ARG A 515 3.91 14.55 -16.03
C ARG A 515 5.19 15.34 -15.80
N ARG A 516 5.07 16.61 -15.39
CA ARG A 516 6.23 17.48 -15.15
C ARG A 516 7.15 16.97 -14.05
N ASP A 517 6.57 16.41 -12.98
CA ASP A 517 7.34 15.81 -11.88
C ASP A 517 8.20 14.65 -12.40
N VAL A 518 7.59 13.76 -13.17
CA VAL A 518 8.27 12.59 -13.75
C VAL A 518 9.35 13.02 -14.75
N ASP A 519 9.10 14.04 -15.59
CA ASP A 519 10.05 14.53 -16.59
C ASP A 519 11.32 15.11 -15.93
N ILE A 520 11.18 15.84 -14.82
CA ILE A 520 12.31 16.38 -14.04
C ILE A 520 13.19 15.24 -13.53
N VAL A 521 12.58 14.26 -12.85
CA VAL A 521 13.27 13.11 -12.30
C VAL A 521 13.92 12.26 -13.40
N LYS A 522 13.18 11.98 -14.47
CA LYS A 522 13.66 11.23 -15.63
C LYS A 522 14.89 11.89 -16.28
N LYS A 523 14.85 13.22 -16.43
CA LYS A 523 15.98 13.97 -16.98
C LYS A 523 17.24 13.76 -16.12
N LEU A 524 17.14 13.92 -14.80
CA LEU A 524 18.25 13.75 -13.88
C LEU A 524 18.80 12.31 -13.94
N ILE A 525 17.95 11.30 -13.90
CA ILE A 525 18.36 9.89 -13.99
C ILE A 525 19.08 9.62 -15.31
N ASN A 526 18.56 10.15 -16.43
CA ASN A 526 19.17 9.95 -17.73
C ASN A 526 20.50 10.72 -17.90
N ASP A 527 20.64 11.89 -17.26
CA ASP A 527 21.87 12.68 -17.31
C ASP A 527 23.00 11.99 -16.52
N VAL A 528 22.69 11.40 -15.36
CA VAL A 528 23.67 10.71 -14.49
C VAL A 528 23.93 9.27 -14.94
N LYS A 529 22.94 8.57 -15.46
CA LYS A 529 22.98 7.12 -15.79
C LYS A 529 23.51 6.28 -14.64
N PRO A 530 22.83 6.27 -13.48
CA PRO A 530 23.34 5.69 -12.26
C PRO A 530 23.42 4.16 -12.31
N HIS A 531 24.37 3.59 -11.56
CA HIS A 531 24.41 2.16 -11.25
C HIS A 531 23.56 1.84 -10.03
N GLN A 532 23.33 2.85 -9.17
CA GLN A 532 22.49 2.70 -7.98
C GLN A 532 21.60 3.93 -7.81
N ILE A 533 20.33 3.67 -7.53
CA ILE A 533 19.34 4.66 -7.15
C ILE A 533 18.85 4.29 -5.75
N PHE A 534 18.88 5.25 -4.83
CA PHE A 534 18.30 5.10 -3.49
C PHE A 534 17.07 5.99 -3.39
N VAL A 535 15.96 5.43 -2.91
CA VAL A 535 14.67 6.12 -2.74
C VAL A 535 14.09 5.85 -1.35
N ALA A 536 13.24 6.74 -0.85
CA ALA A 536 12.53 6.51 0.41
C ALA A 536 11.56 5.33 0.30
N GLY A 537 11.66 4.38 1.25
CA GLY A 537 10.84 3.17 1.28
C GLY A 537 9.67 3.21 2.26
N ASP A 538 9.49 4.30 2.99
CA ASP A 538 8.43 4.51 3.97
C ASP A 538 7.12 4.94 3.28
N LEU A 539 6.50 4.01 2.58
CA LEU A 539 5.29 4.23 1.79
C LEU A 539 4.04 4.52 2.65
N ALA A 540 4.14 4.25 3.96
CA ALA A 540 3.11 4.56 4.97
C ALA A 540 3.24 5.98 5.56
N ASP A 541 4.09 6.84 4.99
CA ASP A 541 4.24 8.24 5.39
C ASP A 541 2.88 8.93 5.54
N PRO A 542 2.52 9.44 6.74
CA PRO A 542 1.22 10.05 6.99
C PRO A 542 0.98 11.32 6.18
N HIS A 543 2.05 11.98 5.72
CA HIS A 543 1.96 13.17 4.86
C HIS A 543 1.84 12.83 3.38
N GLY A 544 2.11 11.59 2.99
CA GLY A 544 2.03 11.09 1.62
C GLY A 544 3.10 11.64 0.67
N THR A 545 4.03 12.48 1.14
CA THR A 545 5.07 13.09 0.30
C THR A 545 6.10 12.07 -0.17
N HIS A 546 6.61 11.24 0.74
CA HIS A 546 7.62 10.22 0.44
C HIS A 546 7.11 9.23 -0.61
N ARG A 547 5.85 8.82 -0.46
CA ARG A 547 5.22 7.95 -1.45
C ARG A 547 5.14 8.58 -2.83
N VAL A 548 4.68 9.85 -2.94
CA VAL A 548 4.58 10.54 -4.23
C VAL A 548 5.94 10.76 -4.86
N CYS A 549 6.96 11.09 -4.07
CA CYS A 549 8.35 11.22 -4.51
C CYS A 549 8.88 9.89 -5.06
N THR A 550 8.73 8.80 -4.32
CA THR A 550 9.12 7.47 -4.78
C THR A 550 8.35 7.06 -6.04
N ASP A 551 7.04 7.35 -6.12
CA ASP A 551 6.24 7.11 -7.33
C ASP A 551 6.79 7.88 -8.54
N ALA A 552 7.27 9.12 -8.37
CA ALA A 552 7.90 9.90 -9.44
C ALA A 552 9.18 9.23 -9.97
N VAL A 553 10.03 8.76 -9.05
CA VAL A 553 11.27 8.04 -9.43
C VAL A 553 10.95 6.74 -10.14
N LEU A 554 10.01 5.96 -9.61
CA LEU A 554 9.64 4.68 -10.21
C LEU A 554 8.99 4.85 -11.59
N ALA A 555 8.16 5.89 -11.79
CA ALA A 555 7.60 6.23 -13.09
C ALA A 555 8.68 6.62 -14.10
N ALA A 556 9.66 7.42 -13.66
CA ALA A 556 10.80 7.80 -14.50
C ALA A 556 11.65 6.59 -14.90
N VAL A 557 11.89 5.69 -13.96
CA VAL A 557 12.63 4.43 -14.19
C VAL A 557 11.90 3.53 -15.19
N ASP A 558 10.57 3.38 -15.05
CA ASP A 558 9.76 2.54 -15.96
C ASP A 558 9.92 2.99 -17.42
N GLU A 559 9.99 4.31 -17.65
CA GLU A 559 10.21 4.88 -18.97
C GLU A 559 11.66 4.75 -19.50
N LEU A 560 12.61 4.39 -18.63
CA LEU A 560 14.02 4.22 -18.96
C LEU A 560 14.46 2.75 -19.01
N LEU A 561 13.55 1.79 -18.77
CA LEU A 561 13.88 0.37 -18.68
C LEU A 561 14.55 -0.21 -19.93
N ASP A 562 14.23 0.33 -21.12
CA ASP A 562 14.80 -0.12 -22.39
C ASP A 562 16.19 0.45 -22.66
N GLU A 563 16.65 1.43 -21.87
CA GLU A 563 17.98 1.99 -22.00
C GLU A 563 19.05 0.94 -21.65
N PRO A 564 20.10 0.75 -22.47
CA PRO A 564 21.10 -0.31 -22.24
C PRO A 564 21.78 -0.25 -20.88
N TRP A 565 22.03 0.97 -20.35
CA TRP A 565 22.69 1.18 -19.06
C TRP A 565 21.81 0.83 -17.86
N MET A 566 20.48 0.84 -18.03
CA MET A 566 19.53 0.46 -16.95
C MET A 566 19.65 -1.00 -16.53
N LYS A 567 20.17 -1.88 -17.38
CA LYS A 567 20.36 -3.31 -17.04
C LYS A 567 21.28 -3.52 -15.83
N GLU A 568 22.21 -2.61 -15.62
CA GLU A 568 23.15 -2.65 -14.49
C GLU A 568 22.71 -1.78 -13.30
N CYS A 569 21.65 -0.99 -13.47
CA CYS A 569 21.12 -0.15 -12.41
C CYS A 569 20.39 -0.98 -11.35
N ARG A 570 20.59 -0.66 -10.07
CA ARG A 570 19.90 -1.25 -8.92
C ARG A 570 19.18 -0.16 -8.15
N ILE A 571 17.92 -0.42 -7.80
CA ILE A 571 17.12 0.48 -6.98
C ILE A 571 17.05 -0.08 -5.57
N TRP A 572 17.38 0.75 -4.59
CA TRP A 572 17.36 0.45 -3.18
C TRP A 572 16.35 1.36 -2.50
N MET A 573 15.47 0.77 -1.71
CA MET A 573 14.58 1.52 -0.85
C MET A 573 15.22 1.62 0.54
N TYR A 574 15.45 2.83 1.02
CA TYR A 574 15.93 3.05 2.37
C TYR A 574 14.76 3.28 3.33
N ARG A 575 14.93 2.87 4.58
CA ARG A 575 13.94 3.09 5.61
C ARG A 575 13.96 4.55 6.03
N GLY A 576 12.81 5.23 6.01
CA GLY A 576 12.63 6.57 6.53
C GLY A 576 12.62 6.64 8.06
N ALA A 577 12.38 7.84 8.58
CA ALA A 577 12.32 8.09 10.02
C ALA A 577 11.04 7.55 10.69
N TRP A 578 10.03 7.18 9.91
CA TRP A 578 8.76 6.67 10.41
C TRP A 578 8.88 5.23 10.90
N ALA A 579 8.18 4.90 11.99
CA ALA A 579 8.24 3.58 12.62
C ALA A 579 7.58 2.48 11.76
N GLU A 580 6.62 2.86 10.90
CA GLU A 580 5.84 1.95 10.05
C GLU A 580 6.26 2.04 8.59
N TRP A 581 6.15 0.90 7.88
CA TRP A 581 6.45 0.75 6.46
C TRP A 581 5.19 0.60 5.64
#